data_321d6ecb550c1ca84d37debb8f86b90b
#
_entry.id   321d6ecb550c1ca84d37debb8f86b90b
#
_cell.length_a   1.000
_cell.length_b   1.000
_cell.length_c   1.000
_cell.angle_alpha   90.00
_cell.angle_beta   90.00
_cell.angle_gamma   90.00
#
_symmetry.space_group_name_H-M   'P 1'
#
loop_
_entity.id
_entity.type
_entity.pdbx_description
1 polymer ?
#
loop_
_entity_poly.entity_id
_entity_poly.type
_entity_poly.pdbx_seq_one_letter_code
_entity_poly.pdbx_strand_id
1 'polypeptide(L)'
;MAKAKDWTQYVNPLMGTQSSFELSTGNTYPAIARPWGMNFWTPQTGKMGDGWQYTYTANKIKGFKQTHQPSPWINDYGQFSIMPITGKPEFDEEKRASWFSHKGEVATPAYYKVYLAEHDVVTEMTP
;
A
#
# COMPACT_ATOMS: atom_id res chain seq x y z
N MET A 1 -20.31 14.66 27.45
CA MET A 1 -20.35 14.63 25.97
C MET A 1 -20.18 13.20 25.52
N ALA A 2 -21.10 12.66 24.74
CA ALA A 2 -20.94 11.33 24.15
C ALA A 2 -19.79 11.37 23.15
N LYS A 3 -18.83 10.45 23.27
CA LYS A 3 -17.71 10.32 22.32
C LYS A 3 -18.31 9.93 20.96
N ALA A 4 -18.00 10.68 19.92
CA ALA A 4 -18.44 10.33 18.58
C ALA A 4 -17.97 8.92 18.24
N LYS A 5 -18.85 8.09 17.69
CA LYS A 5 -18.52 6.71 17.31
C LYS A 5 -17.61 6.76 16.09
N ASP A 6 -16.45 6.13 16.18
CA ASP A 6 -15.54 5.99 15.05
C ASP A 6 -16.03 4.84 14.14
N TRP A 7 -16.58 5.23 12.99
CA TRP A 7 -17.09 4.29 12.00
C TRP A 7 -15.98 3.72 11.10
N THR A 8 -14.80 4.30 11.10
CA THR A 8 -13.68 3.85 10.23
C THR A 8 -13.23 2.43 10.59
N GLN A 9 -13.45 2.00 11.82
CA GLN A 9 -13.14 0.63 12.27
C GLN A 9 -13.93 -0.47 11.54
N TYR A 10 -15.02 -0.13 10.86
CA TYR A 10 -15.82 -1.07 10.07
C TYR A 10 -15.41 -1.12 8.60
N VAL A 11 -14.46 -0.31 8.20
CA VAL A 11 -13.93 -0.26 6.83
C VAL A 11 -12.63 -1.03 6.77
N ASN A 12 -12.57 -2.02 5.89
CA ASN A 12 -11.33 -2.77 5.62
C ASN A 12 -10.78 -2.40 4.23
N PRO A 13 -9.75 -1.54 4.14
CA PRO A 13 -9.17 -1.15 2.86
C PRO A 13 -8.48 -2.30 2.09
N LEU A 14 -8.21 -3.42 2.75
CA LEU A 14 -7.63 -4.61 2.10
C LEU A 14 -8.66 -5.46 1.36
N MET A 15 -9.97 -5.16 1.52
CA MET A 15 -11.03 -5.89 0.85
C MET A 15 -10.92 -5.72 -0.67
N GLY A 16 -11.01 -6.83 -1.41
CA GLY A 16 -10.93 -6.83 -2.87
C GLY A 16 -9.50 -6.79 -3.43
N THR A 17 -8.47 -6.90 -2.59
CA THR A 17 -7.06 -6.87 -3.01
C THR A 17 -6.50 -8.26 -3.34
N GLN A 18 -7.34 -9.30 -3.35
CA GLN A 18 -6.96 -10.67 -3.67
C GLN A 18 -7.96 -11.30 -4.62
N SER A 19 -7.46 -11.87 -5.70
CA SER A 19 -8.25 -12.70 -6.63
C SER A 19 -7.30 -13.47 -7.55
N SER A 20 -7.84 -14.02 -8.66
CA SER A 20 -7.04 -14.61 -9.73
C SER A 20 -6.66 -13.59 -10.79
N PHE A 21 -5.72 -13.97 -11.65
CA PHE A 21 -5.29 -13.12 -12.78
C PHE A 21 -6.46 -12.81 -13.73
N GLU A 22 -7.35 -13.78 -14.00
CA GLU A 22 -8.52 -13.58 -14.86
C GLU A 22 -9.49 -12.52 -14.31
N LEU A 23 -9.50 -12.33 -13.00
CA LEU A 23 -10.31 -11.33 -12.30
C LEU A 23 -9.48 -10.12 -11.88
N SER A 24 -8.44 -9.79 -12.64
CA SER A 24 -7.57 -8.63 -12.43
C SER A 24 -7.00 -8.56 -11.01
N THR A 25 -6.67 -9.69 -10.42
CA THR A 25 -6.08 -9.80 -9.08
C THR A 25 -6.88 -9.04 -8.00
N GLY A 26 -8.21 -8.96 -8.16
CA GLY A 26 -9.12 -8.26 -7.25
C GLY A 26 -9.42 -6.81 -7.62
N ASN A 27 -8.59 -6.20 -8.46
CA ASN A 27 -8.80 -4.87 -9.05
C ASN A 27 -8.95 -3.72 -8.04
N THR A 28 -8.45 -3.88 -6.83
CA THR A 28 -8.41 -2.85 -5.79
C THR A 28 -7.08 -2.84 -5.08
N TYR A 29 -6.79 -1.76 -4.37
CA TYR A 29 -5.65 -1.66 -3.49
C TYR A 29 -6.00 -0.82 -2.25
N PRO A 30 -5.28 -0.94 -1.13
CA PRO A 30 -5.56 -0.17 0.08
C PRO A 30 -5.11 1.29 -0.13
N ALA A 31 -6.01 2.12 -0.65
CA ALA A 31 -5.77 3.54 -0.78
C ALA A 31 -5.88 4.23 0.59
N ILE A 32 -4.80 4.88 1.01
CA ILE A 32 -4.74 5.71 2.20
C ILE A 32 -5.03 7.15 1.75
N ALA A 33 -6.24 7.62 2.04
CA ALA A 33 -6.73 8.89 1.52
C ALA A 33 -7.71 9.56 2.49
N ARG A 34 -7.93 10.85 2.29
CA ARG A 34 -9.03 11.60 2.91
C ARG A 34 -10.03 12.06 1.87
N PRO A 35 -11.31 12.25 2.23
CA PRO A 35 -12.27 12.89 1.35
C PRO A 35 -11.73 14.23 0.86
N TRP A 36 -11.79 14.46 -0.46
CA TRP A 36 -11.27 15.67 -1.13
C TRP A 36 -9.75 15.86 -1.00
N GLY A 37 -9.03 14.83 -0.53
CA GLY A 37 -7.56 14.84 -0.52
C GLY A 37 -6.98 14.80 -1.93
N MET A 38 -5.81 15.41 -2.09
CA MET A 38 -5.07 15.45 -3.36
C MET A 38 -4.11 14.27 -3.50
N ASN A 39 -3.82 13.57 -2.40
CA ASN A 39 -2.87 12.48 -2.36
C ASN A 39 -3.53 11.18 -1.92
N PHE A 40 -3.27 10.12 -2.68
CA PHE A 40 -3.56 8.76 -2.28
C PHE A 40 -2.24 8.01 -2.14
N TRP A 41 -2.03 7.38 -1.01
CA TRP A 41 -0.88 6.52 -0.79
C TRP A 41 -1.30 5.06 -0.77
N THR A 42 -0.45 4.19 -1.29
CA THR A 42 -0.66 2.75 -1.21
C THR A 42 0.66 2.02 -1.06
N PRO A 43 0.73 0.93 -0.25
CA PRO A 43 1.85 0.02 -0.34
C PRO A 43 1.89 -0.61 -1.73
N GLN A 44 3.08 -0.85 -2.23
CA GLN A 44 3.32 -1.43 -3.54
C GLN A 44 3.96 -2.81 -3.38
N THR A 45 3.30 -3.83 -3.90
CA THR A 45 3.82 -5.20 -3.98
C THR A 45 4.15 -5.61 -5.41
N GLY A 46 3.54 -4.98 -6.41
CA GLY A 46 3.82 -5.16 -7.82
C GLY A 46 5.10 -4.45 -8.29
N LYS A 47 5.44 -4.62 -9.55
CA LYS A 47 6.58 -3.91 -10.17
C LYS A 47 6.22 -2.44 -10.39
N MET A 48 7.26 -1.59 -10.48
CA MET A 48 7.09 -0.22 -10.92
C MET A 48 6.46 -0.21 -12.34
N GLY A 49 5.43 0.58 -12.52
CA GLY A 49 4.65 0.59 -13.76
C GLY A 49 3.58 -0.50 -13.87
N ASP A 50 3.45 -1.37 -12.86
CA ASP A 50 2.38 -2.34 -12.80
C ASP A 50 1.05 -1.67 -12.40
N GLY A 51 -0.05 -1.98 -13.10
CA GLY A 51 -1.39 -1.49 -12.78
C GLY A 51 -1.91 -2.01 -11.45
N TRP A 52 -1.50 -3.19 -11.05
CA TRP A 52 -1.87 -3.79 -9.78
C TRP A 52 -0.88 -3.39 -8.69
N GLN A 53 -1.22 -2.33 -7.99
CA GLN A 53 -0.34 -1.73 -6.98
C GLN A 53 -0.05 -2.69 -5.83
N TYR A 54 -1.08 -3.39 -5.37
CA TYR A 54 -1.03 -4.23 -4.18
C TYR A 54 -1.84 -5.51 -4.39
N THR A 55 -1.27 -6.63 -4.01
CA THR A 55 -1.94 -7.93 -3.97
C THR A 55 -1.80 -8.53 -2.58
N TYR A 56 -2.91 -8.89 -1.94
CA TYR A 56 -2.92 -9.42 -0.58
C TYR A 56 -2.07 -10.69 -0.41
N THR A 57 -2.00 -11.53 -1.43
CA THR A 57 -1.18 -12.75 -1.42
C THR A 57 0.32 -12.51 -1.53
N ALA A 58 0.75 -11.29 -1.87
CA ALA A 58 2.16 -10.95 -1.89
C ALA A 58 2.74 -10.87 -0.47
N ASN A 59 4.01 -11.19 -0.35
CA ASN A 59 4.72 -11.24 0.92
C ASN A 59 5.89 -10.26 1.01
N LYS A 60 6.08 -9.45 -0.04
CA LYS A 60 7.10 -8.40 -0.07
C LYS A 60 6.51 -7.07 -0.50
N ILE A 61 6.88 -6.01 0.20
CA ILE A 61 6.64 -4.63 -0.18
C ILE A 61 7.88 -4.09 -0.90
N LYS A 62 7.68 -3.44 -2.05
CA LYS A 62 8.71 -2.85 -2.89
C LYS A 62 8.81 -1.34 -2.75
N GLY A 63 7.79 -0.73 -2.15
CA GLY A 63 7.71 0.69 -1.91
C GLY A 63 6.34 1.14 -1.46
N PHE A 64 6.20 2.44 -1.30
CA PHE A 64 4.94 3.12 -0.99
C PHE A 64 4.71 4.16 -2.09
N LYS A 65 3.67 3.94 -2.86
CA LYS A 65 3.41 4.69 -4.09
C LYS A 65 2.41 5.81 -3.83
N GLN A 66 2.76 6.99 -4.30
CA GLN A 66 1.82 8.10 -4.40
C GLN A 66 1.03 7.94 -5.71
N THR A 67 -0.27 8.02 -5.63
CA THR A 67 -1.16 7.91 -6.79
C THR A 67 -2.27 8.95 -6.70
N HIS A 68 -2.83 9.33 -7.83
CA HIS A 68 -3.94 10.28 -7.91
C HIS A 68 -5.29 9.59 -8.02
N GLN A 69 -5.31 8.42 -8.62
CA GLN A 69 -6.55 7.78 -8.99
C GLN A 69 -6.41 6.27 -8.90
N PRO A 70 -7.31 5.60 -8.20
CA PRO A 70 -7.29 4.16 -8.06
C PRO A 70 -7.76 3.46 -9.34
N SER A 71 -6.93 3.45 -10.36
CA SER A 71 -7.19 2.66 -11.55
C SER A 71 -6.07 1.66 -11.79
N PRO A 72 -6.32 0.35 -11.66
CA PRO A 72 -5.33 -0.66 -11.96
C PRO A 72 -5.12 -0.87 -13.46
N TRP A 73 -6.01 -0.38 -14.30
CA TRP A 73 -5.97 -0.57 -15.75
C TRP A 73 -5.02 0.38 -16.48
N ILE A 74 -4.72 1.51 -15.87
CA ILE A 74 -3.89 2.55 -16.46
C ILE A 74 -2.76 2.87 -15.49
N ASN A 75 -1.53 2.60 -15.90
CA ASN A 75 -0.32 2.70 -15.08
C ASN A 75 0.22 4.11 -14.88
N ASP A 76 -0.46 5.13 -15.32
CA ASP A 76 0.08 6.47 -15.41
C ASP A 76 -0.25 7.38 -14.22
N TYR A 77 -0.95 6.86 -13.22
CA TYR A 77 -1.40 7.66 -12.09
C TYR A 77 -0.46 7.64 -10.88
N GLY A 78 0.54 6.79 -10.89
CA GLY A 78 1.57 6.79 -9.87
C GLY A 78 2.68 7.78 -10.23
N GLN A 79 2.89 8.77 -9.37
CA GLN A 79 3.91 9.80 -9.61
C GLN A 79 5.30 9.34 -9.19
N PHE A 80 5.40 8.71 -8.04
CA PHE A 80 6.64 8.18 -7.50
C PHE A 80 6.36 7.15 -6.41
N SER A 81 7.40 6.41 -6.07
CA SER A 81 7.37 5.46 -4.96
C SER A 81 8.55 5.73 -4.03
N ILE A 82 8.32 5.62 -2.74
CA ILE A 82 9.32 5.75 -1.70
C ILE A 82 9.50 4.40 -1.03
N MET A 83 10.73 3.97 -0.81
CA MET A 83 11.05 2.78 -0.02
C MET A 83 12.05 3.14 1.06
N PRO A 84 11.68 3.08 2.35
CA PRO A 84 12.63 3.23 3.43
C PRO A 84 13.55 2.00 3.49
N ILE A 85 14.83 2.24 3.52
CA ILE A 85 15.87 1.21 3.62
C ILE A 85 16.87 1.58 4.70
N THR A 86 17.55 0.58 5.25
CA THR A 86 18.66 0.75 6.19
C THR A 86 19.95 0.23 5.57
N GLY A 87 21.09 0.67 6.10
CA GLY A 87 22.40 0.23 5.63
C GLY A 87 22.85 0.92 4.34
N LYS A 88 23.34 0.15 3.37
CA LYS A 88 23.84 0.68 2.11
C LYS A 88 22.69 1.00 1.14
N PRO A 89 22.77 2.08 0.36
CA PRO A 89 21.80 2.35 -0.70
C PRO A 89 21.68 1.17 -1.67
N GLU A 90 20.45 0.75 -1.95
CA GLU A 90 20.13 -0.27 -2.95
C GLU A 90 19.12 0.30 -3.94
N PHE A 91 19.49 0.33 -5.21
CA PHE A 91 18.68 0.91 -6.29
C PHE A 91 17.87 -0.13 -7.06
N ASP A 92 18.22 -1.41 -6.93
CA ASP A 92 17.46 -2.51 -7.53
C ASP A 92 16.16 -2.73 -6.75
N GLU A 93 15.03 -2.65 -7.44
CA GLU A 93 13.70 -2.75 -6.86
C GLU A 93 13.46 -4.09 -6.14
N GLU A 94 13.91 -5.17 -6.72
CA GLU A 94 13.72 -6.51 -6.16
C GLU A 94 14.61 -6.75 -4.94
N LYS A 95 15.83 -6.21 -4.95
CA LYS A 95 16.78 -6.37 -3.85
C LYS A 95 16.43 -5.51 -2.64
N ARG A 96 15.86 -4.31 -2.86
CA ARG A 96 15.42 -3.45 -1.76
C ARG A 96 14.06 -3.82 -1.19
N ALA A 97 13.31 -4.71 -1.87
CA ALA A 97 12.00 -5.17 -1.39
C ALA A 97 12.11 -5.84 -0.02
N SER A 98 11.16 -5.60 0.85
CA SER A 98 11.15 -6.14 2.20
C SER A 98 9.99 -7.10 2.44
N TRP A 99 10.29 -8.20 3.12
CA TRP A 99 9.27 -9.07 3.68
C TRP A 99 8.39 -8.30 4.67
N PHE A 100 7.11 -8.61 4.67
CA PHE A 100 6.15 -8.12 5.65
C PHE A 100 5.15 -9.19 6.02
N SER A 101 4.38 -8.94 7.06
CA SER A 101 3.31 -9.84 7.51
C SER A 101 2.04 -9.05 7.74
N HIS A 102 0.92 -9.58 7.29
CA HIS A 102 -0.41 -9.01 7.56
C HIS A 102 -0.73 -8.95 9.07
N LYS A 103 -0.05 -9.74 9.91
CA LYS A 103 -0.17 -9.62 11.38
C LYS A 103 0.44 -8.32 11.93
N GLY A 104 1.41 -7.75 11.20
CA GLY A 104 2.05 -6.48 11.51
C GLY A 104 1.59 -5.33 10.61
N GLU A 105 0.57 -5.56 9.80
CA GLU A 105 -0.01 -4.57 8.89
C GLU A 105 -1.29 -3.99 9.48
N VAL A 106 -1.40 -2.68 9.49
CA VAL A 106 -2.61 -1.96 9.87
C VAL A 106 -3.03 -1.10 8.68
N ALA A 107 -4.25 -1.29 8.21
CA ALA A 107 -4.82 -0.50 7.13
C ALA A 107 -6.19 0.03 7.56
N THR A 108 -6.31 1.34 7.60
CA THR A 108 -7.57 2.07 7.81
C THR A 108 -7.73 3.11 6.70
N PRO A 109 -8.89 3.72 6.50
CA PRO A 109 -9.09 4.66 5.39
C PRO A 109 -8.09 5.82 5.32
N ALA A 110 -7.54 6.26 6.45
CA ALA A 110 -6.64 7.41 6.51
C ALA A 110 -5.31 7.10 7.22
N TYR A 111 -4.99 5.84 7.43
CA TYR A 111 -3.75 5.44 8.11
C TYR A 111 -3.33 4.04 7.67
N TYR A 112 -2.05 3.90 7.40
CA TYR A 112 -1.42 2.62 7.11
C TYR A 112 -0.14 2.48 7.92
N LYS A 113 0.10 1.27 8.41
CA LYS A 113 1.32 0.94 9.14
C LYS A 113 1.76 -0.46 8.78
N VAL A 114 3.06 -0.66 8.61
CA VAL A 114 3.66 -1.98 8.39
C VAL A 114 5.09 -2.03 8.90
N TYR A 115 5.50 -3.20 9.35
CA TYR A 115 6.90 -3.51 9.67
C TYR A 115 7.59 -4.16 8.47
N LEU A 116 8.71 -3.59 8.05
CA LEU A 116 9.56 -4.03 6.95
C LEU A 116 10.74 -4.84 7.52
N ALA A 117 10.66 -6.16 7.43
CA ALA A 117 11.56 -7.07 8.14
C ALA A 117 13.02 -7.02 7.64
N GLU A 118 13.25 -6.84 6.32
CA GLU A 118 14.60 -6.78 5.75
C GLU A 118 15.38 -5.54 6.21
N HIS A 119 14.66 -4.49 6.51
CA HIS A 119 15.25 -3.18 6.85
C HIS A 119 15.11 -2.82 8.33
N ASP A 120 14.41 -3.66 9.12
CA ASP A 120 14.10 -3.38 10.54
C ASP A 120 13.46 -1.99 10.71
N VAL A 121 12.46 -1.67 9.89
CA VAL A 121 11.80 -0.37 9.85
C VAL A 121 10.30 -0.51 10.02
N VAL A 122 9.72 0.31 10.87
CA VAL A 122 8.27 0.54 10.91
C VAL A 122 7.96 1.73 10.03
N THR A 123 7.08 1.53 9.05
CA THR A 123 6.61 2.59 8.16
C THR A 123 5.17 2.92 8.46
N GLU A 124 4.89 4.21 8.61
CA GLU A 124 3.56 4.74 8.82
C GLU A 124 3.24 5.78 7.74
N MET A 125 2.01 5.75 7.22
CA MET A 125 1.54 6.70 6.23
C MET A 125 0.21 7.31 6.63
N THR A 126 0.09 8.60 6.43
CA THR A 126 -1.16 9.37 6.51
C THR A 126 -1.27 10.25 5.27
N PRO A 127 -2.50 10.53 4.76
CA PRO A 127 -2.70 11.46 3.65
C PRO A 127 -2.57 12.92 4.09
#